data_4cfdf2b3ff6ee79e3057b6597581ad48
#
_entry.id   4cfdf2b3ff6ee79e3057b6597581ad48
#
_cell.length_a   1.000
_cell.length_b   1.000
_cell.length_c   1.000
_cell.angle_alpha   90.00
_cell.angle_beta   90.00
_cell.angle_gamma   90.00
#
_symmetry.space_group_name_H-M   'P 1'
#
loop_
_entity.id
_entity.type
_entity.pdbx_description
1 polymer ?
#
loop_
_entity_poly.entity_id
_entity_poly.type
_entity_poly.pdbx_seq_one_letter_code
_entity_poly.pdbx_strand_id
1 'polypeptide(L)'
;MPGADILIYTKQWCPFCAKAKALLRAKGLEWRELDVTFDERLQQEMVERSGRRSVPQIFLGGELVGGYDDLARLNATGELDQRLGREPAELKTLYDVAIVGGGPAGLAAAMYAARKNLSTIVVTMDIGGQLGTTRDVANYPGYELISGPDLVQKFFSQASQYGIEQLIGEQVVGVRIDGRSKVLELESLREVAARTLVIASGVQKRHLFIPGEKELAGRGVVYCSTCDGPLFRGLDIAVVGGGDSALEAALEMDGIARKVHLMARGGLTGDRVLQDKIATAPGVEVLAHHEPVEIHGADAVEDLTVLDRDTGTTAKLAVQGVFVEIGLFPNTAFALDLVDTNKRGEIVVDSRCRTGVRGVFAAGDCTDTHDKQIVISVGEGAKAALAAFEYLVAQV
;
A
#
# COMPACT_ATOMS: atom_id res chain seq x y z
N MET A 1 26.32 0.21 -24.05
CA MET A 1 25.96 1.59 -24.42
C MET A 1 26.08 2.44 -23.19
N PRO A 2 26.53 3.72 -23.23
CA PRO A 2 26.53 4.56 -22.04
C PRO A 2 25.09 4.66 -21.53
N GLY A 3 24.89 4.47 -20.23
CA GLY A 3 23.58 4.49 -19.58
C GLY A 3 22.87 5.81 -19.86
N ALA A 4 21.55 5.76 -20.01
CA ALA A 4 20.74 6.96 -20.16
C ALA A 4 21.02 7.88 -18.96
N ASP A 5 21.30 9.17 -19.24
CA ASP A 5 21.52 10.17 -18.19
C ASP A 5 20.19 10.46 -17.50
N ILE A 6 19.92 9.72 -16.43
CA ILE A 6 18.73 9.91 -15.60
C ILE A 6 19.14 10.70 -14.37
N LEU A 7 18.49 11.86 -14.18
CA LEU A 7 18.62 12.68 -12.98
C LEU A 7 17.30 12.71 -12.23
N ILE A 8 17.37 12.51 -10.91
CA ILE A 8 16.20 12.59 -10.05
C ILE A 8 16.47 13.51 -8.84
N TYR A 9 15.63 14.51 -8.66
CA TYR A 9 15.58 15.32 -7.42
C TYR A 9 14.63 14.67 -6.44
N THR A 10 15.09 14.45 -5.22
CA THR A 10 14.34 13.73 -4.17
C THR A 10 14.36 14.50 -2.85
N LYS A 11 13.51 14.07 -1.91
CA LYS A 11 13.60 14.40 -0.48
C LYS A 11 13.64 13.14 0.35
N GLN A 12 14.23 13.24 1.55
CA GLN A 12 14.18 12.16 2.54
C GLN A 12 12.70 11.87 2.90
N TRP A 13 12.40 10.60 3.17
CA TRP A 13 11.06 10.10 3.50
C TRP A 13 9.95 10.44 2.47
N CYS A 14 10.32 10.72 1.24
CA CYS A 14 9.36 10.97 0.17
C CYS A 14 8.85 9.64 -0.43
N PRO A 15 7.58 9.27 -0.24
CA PRO A 15 7.02 8.01 -0.73
C PRO A 15 7.07 7.88 -2.25
N PHE A 16 6.74 8.96 -2.97
CA PHE A 16 6.79 8.98 -4.43
C PHE A 16 8.22 8.90 -4.99
N CYS A 17 9.19 9.44 -4.25
CA CYS A 17 10.60 9.27 -4.60
C CYS A 17 11.03 7.80 -4.46
N ALA A 18 10.59 7.11 -3.42
CA ALA A 18 10.83 5.68 -3.23
C ALA A 18 10.22 4.86 -4.37
N LYS A 19 8.96 5.13 -4.74
CA LYS A 19 8.26 4.48 -5.87
C LYS A 19 8.98 4.72 -7.21
N ALA A 20 9.43 5.94 -7.49
CA ALA A 20 10.17 6.27 -8.70
C ALA A 20 11.49 5.48 -8.77
N LYS A 21 12.24 5.45 -7.68
CA LYS A 21 13.49 4.66 -7.58
C LYS A 21 13.23 3.16 -7.72
N ALA A 22 12.14 2.65 -7.18
CA ALA A 22 11.76 1.24 -7.34
C ALA A 22 11.48 0.89 -8.79
N LEU A 23 10.73 1.74 -9.52
CA LEU A 23 10.46 1.56 -10.95
C LEU A 23 11.75 1.59 -11.77
N LEU A 24 12.63 2.58 -11.55
CA LEU A 24 13.92 2.67 -12.27
C LEU A 24 14.79 1.42 -12.04
N ARG A 25 14.85 0.93 -10.79
CA ARG A 25 15.54 -0.34 -10.45
C ARG A 25 14.92 -1.54 -11.15
N ALA A 26 13.59 -1.63 -11.17
CA ALA A 26 12.88 -2.70 -11.86
C ALA A 26 13.23 -2.77 -13.34
N LYS A 27 13.47 -1.63 -13.95
CA LYS A 27 13.92 -1.51 -15.34
C LYS A 27 15.45 -1.69 -15.53
N GLY A 28 16.20 -1.94 -14.46
CA GLY A 28 17.65 -2.05 -14.51
C GLY A 28 18.32 -0.75 -14.94
N LEU A 29 17.77 0.39 -14.55
CA LEU A 29 18.26 1.72 -14.88
C LEU A 29 19.06 2.29 -13.73
N GLU A 30 20.18 2.95 -14.04
CA GLU A 30 20.96 3.74 -13.11
C GLU A 30 20.56 5.22 -13.22
N TRP A 31 20.70 5.97 -12.14
CA TRP A 31 20.37 7.39 -12.08
C TRP A 31 21.31 8.14 -11.14
N ARG A 32 21.40 9.45 -11.35
CA ARG A 32 22.02 10.37 -10.42
C ARG A 32 20.92 10.98 -9.54
N GLU A 33 21.07 10.86 -8.22
CA GLU A 33 20.13 11.41 -7.24
C GLU A 33 20.68 12.71 -6.64
N LEU A 34 19.82 13.73 -6.56
CA LEU A 34 20.08 14.99 -5.87
C LEU A 34 19.03 15.17 -4.75
N ASP A 35 19.46 15.03 -3.49
CA ASP A 35 18.61 15.23 -2.32
C ASP A 35 18.48 16.73 -2.03
N VAL A 36 17.26 17.24 -2.14
CA VAL A 36 16.92 18.66 -1.91
C VAL A 36 16.33 18.90 -0.51
N THR A 37 16.42 17.94 0.42
CA THR A 37 15.78 18.03 1.73
C THR A 37 16.25 19.26 2.51
N PHE A 38 17.56 19.49 2.54
CA PHE A 38 18.21 20.56 3.30
C PHE A 38 19.11 21.46 2.44
N ASP A 39 19.04 21.35 1.11
CA ASP A 39 19.84 22.16 0.17
C ASP A 39 18.91 23.10 -0.62
N GLU A 40 18.80 24.33 -0.14
CA GLU A 40 17.95 25.36 -0.77
C GLU A 40 18.42 25.69 -2.21
N ARG A 41 19.72 25.61 -2.49
CA ARG A 41 20.26 25.85 -3.83
C ARG A 41 19.83 24.76 -4.81
N LEU A 42 19.92 23.49 -4.41
CA LEU A 42 19.44 22.37 -5.23
C LEU A 42 17.92 22.40 -5.37
N GLN A 43 17.20 22.82 -4.33
CA GLN A 43 15.74 22.99 -4.41
C GLN A 43 15.36 24.09 -5.39
N GLN A 44 16.07 25.23 -5.39
CA GLN A 44 15.83 26.31 -6.35
C GLN A 44 16.18 25.85 -7.78
N GLU A 45 17.32 25.20 -8.00
CA GLU A 45 17.71 24.59 -9.28
C GLU A 45 16.62 23.65 -9.82
N MET A 46 16.09 22.76 -8.96
CA MET A 46 14.99 21.86 -9.31
C MET A 46 13.76 22.65 -9.78
N VAL A 47 13.37 23.70 -9.06
CA VAL A 47 12.20 24.52 -9.41
C VAL A 47 12.41 25.28 -10.71
N GLU A 48 13.59 25.87 -10.92
CA GLU A 48 13.94 26.56 -12.16
C GLU A 48 13.88 25.63 -13.37
N ARG A 49 14.36 24.39 -13.23
CA ARG A 49 14.38 23.39 -14.30
C ARG A 49 13.04 22.73 -14.56
N SER A 50 12.24 22.46 -13.51
CA SER A 50 10.99 21.69 -13.62
C SER A 50 9.73 22.55 -13.63
N GLY A 51 9.81 23.79 -13.14
CA GLY A 51 8.64 24.63 -12.87
C GLY A 51 7.80 24.15 -11.68
N ARG A 52 8.25 23.12 -10.93
CA ARG A 52 7.49 22.43 -9.88
C ARG A 52 8.25 22.42 -8.57
N ARG A 53 7.52 22.52 -7.44
CA ARG A 53 8.09 22.46 -6.07
C ARG A 53 7.99 21.07 -5.43
N SER A 54 7.20 20.17 -6.03
CA SER A 54 7.03 18.80 -5.54
C SER A 54 8.19 17.90 -5.94
N VAL A 55 8.43 16.83 -5.20
CA VAL A 55 9.38 15.76 -5.52
C VAL A 55 8.65 14.41 -5.63
N PRO A 56 9.18 13.47 -6.45
CA PRO A 56 10.39 13.57 -7.26
C PRO A 56 10.21 14.49 -8.46
N GLN A 57 11.33 15.03 -8.99
CA GLN A 57 11.39 15.57 -10.33
C GLN A 57 12.46 14.81 -11.12
N ILE A 58 12.06 14.21 -12.22
CA ILE A 58 12.84 13.25 -12.99
C ILE A 58 13.16 13.84 -14.35
N PHE A 59 14.41 13.72 -14.77
CA PHE A 59 14.90 14.16 -16.07
C PHE A 59 15.56 12.98 -16.77
N LEU A 60 15.31 12.86 -18.06
CA LEU A 60 15.88 11.85 -18.95
C LEU A 60 16.61 12.55 -20.10
N GLY A 61 17.94 12.39 -20.19
CA GLY A 61 18.75 13.07 -21.21
C GLY A 61 18.66 14.59 -21.12
N GLY A 62 18.38 15.15 -19.94
CA GLY A 62 18.17 16.59 -19.72
C GLY A 62 16.74 17.08 -19.93
N GLU A 63 15.86 16.30 -20.51
CA GLU A 63 14.44 16.61 -20.69
C GLU A 63 13.63 16.25 -19.44
N LEU A 64 12.69 17.12 -19.07
CA LEU A 64 11.80 16.87 -17.91
C LEU A 64 10.79 15.76 -18.23
N VAL A 65 10.83 14.70 -17.43
CA VAL A 65 9.78 13.65 -17.38
C VAL A 65 8.64 14.12 -16.47
N GLY A 66 8.96 14.64 -15.28
CA GLY A 66 8.00 15.06 -14.27
C GLY A 66 8.12 14.27 -12.96
N GLY A 67 6.98 13.97 -12.33
CA GLY A 67 6.89 13.21 -11.08
C GLY A 67 6.87 11.70 -11.30
N TYR A 68 6.55 10.97 -10.20
CA TYR A 68 6.38 9.52 -10.27
C TYR A 68 5.27 9.09 -11.23
N ASP A 69 4.10 9.76 -11.18
CA ASP A 69 2.96 9.39 -12.01
C ASP A 69 3.27 9.59 -13.51
N ASP A 70 4.00 10.64 -13.85
CA ASP A 70 4.48 10.88 -15.21
C ASP A 70 5.43 9.75 -15.66
N LEU A 71 6.39 9.35 -14.82
CA LEU A 71 7.31 8.25 -15.10
C LEU A 71 6.58 6.91 -15.24
N ALA A 72 5.63 6.61 -14.34
CA ALA A 72 4.84 5.40 -14.38
C ALA A 72 4.02 5.31 -15.68
N ARG A 73 3.36 6.40 -16.08
CA ARG A 73 2.63 6.49 -17.34
C ARG A 73 3.50 6.25 -18.56
N LEU A 74 4.69 6.87 -18.63
CA LEU A 74 5.64 6.63 -19.74
C LEU A 74 6.07 5.15 -19.80
N ASN A 75 6.26 4.52 -18.61
CA ASN A 75 6.59 3.10 -18.54
C ASN A 75 5.44 2.22 -19.02
N ALA A 76 4.22 2.50 -18.58
CA ALA A 76 3.02 1.75 -18.93
C ALA A 76 2.76 1.76 -20.45
N THR A 77 2.93 2.90 -21.09
CA THR A 77 2.76 3.06 -22.56
C THR A 77 3.92 2.52 -23.39
N GLY A 78 5.02 2.11 -22.76
CA GLY A 78 6.26 1.71 -23.45
C GLY A 78 7.09 2.91 -23.98
N GLU A 79 6.62 4.15 -23.80
CA GLU A 79 7.33 5.35 -24.24
C GLU A 79 8.64 5.54 -23.49
N LEU A 80 8.73 5.12 -22.22
CA LEU A 80 9.99 5.13 -21.46
C LEU A 80 11.07 4.29 -22.16
N ASP A 81 10.71 3.06 -22.58
CA ASP A 81 11.64 2.19 -23.29
C ASP A 81 12.07 2.79 -24.63
N GLN A 82 11.13 3.37 -25.38
CA GLN A 82 11.44 4.05 -26.66
C GLN A 82 12.41 5.22 -26.47
N ARG A 83 12.19 6.08 -25.45
CA ARG A 83 13.10 7.20 -25.13
C ARG A 83 14.49 6.71 -24.68
N LEU A 84 14.57 5.49 -24.12
CA LEU A 84 15.82 4.84 -23.74
C LEU A 84 16.46 4.07 -24.89
N GLY A 85 15.88 4.09 -26.11
CA GLY A 85 16.34 3.33 -27.27
C GLY A 85 16.21 1.82 -27.08
N ARG A 86 15.25 1.38 -26.28
CA ARG A 86 14.91 -0.04 -26.04
C ARG A 86 13.60 -0.37 -26.76
N GLU A 87 13.48 -1.60 -27.22
CA GLU A 87 12.18 -2.10 -27.68
C GLU A 87 11.30 -2.41 -26.46
N PRO A 88 10.03 -1.98 -26.46
CA PRO A 88 9.08 -2.40 -25.43
C PRO A 88 8.98 -3.92 -25.40
N ALA A 89 8.91 -4.52 -24.22
CA ALA A 89 8.75 -5.95 -24.10
C ALA A 89 7.40 -6.40 -24.71
N GLU A 90 7.45 -7.34 -25.64
CA GLU A 90 6.25 -7.98 -26.16
C GLU A 90 5.64 -8.89 -25.09
N LEU A 91 4.35 -8.74 -24.85
CA LEU A 91 3.61 -9.60 -23.93
C LEU A 91 3.37 -10.97 -24.57
N LYS A 92 3.43 -12.03 -23.77
CA LYS A 92 3.01 -13.36 -24.22
C LYS A 92 1.52 -13.36 -24.52
N THR A 93 1.11 -14.17 -25.46
CA THR A 93 -0.31 -14.37 -25.79
C THR A 93 -1.09 -15.01 -24.64
N LEU A 94 -0.43 -15.81 -23.81
CA LEU A 94 -1.03 -16.49 -22.65
C LEU A 94 0.03 -16.79 -21.58
N TYR A 95 -0.26 -16.40 -20.34
CA TYR A 95 0.52 -16.76 -19.16
C TYR A 95 -0.11 -17.93 -18.40
N ASP A 96 0.68 -18.63 -17.59
CA ASP A 96 0.11 -19.59 -16.64
C ASP A 96 -0.55 -18.85 -15.47
N VAL A 97 0.09 -17.77 -14.99
CA VAL A 97 -0.38 -16.99 -13.86
C VAL A 97 -0.26 -15.49 -14.15
N ALA A 98 -1.37 -14.77 -14.07
CA ALA A 98 -1.35 -13.30 -13.92
C ALA A 98 -1.59 -12.93 -12.45
N ILE A 99 -0.86 -11.93 -11.97
CA ILE A 99 -0.94 -11.43 -10.60
C ILE A 99 -1.26 -9.94 -10.65
N VAL A 100 -2.30 -9.52 -9.97
CA VAL A 100 -2.70 -8.10 -9.85
C VAL A 100 -2.22 -7.56 -8.52
N GLY A 101 -1.23 -6.67 -8.56
CA GLY A 101 -0.64 -6.02 -7.41
C GLY A 101 0.81 -6.40 -7.14
N GLY A 102 1.65 -5.39 -6.89
CA GLY A 102 3.09 -5.50 -6.62
C GLY A 102 3.47 -5.35 -5.14
N GLY A 103 2.51 -5.54 -4.23
CA GLY A 103 2.73 -5.56 -2.79
C GLY A 103 3.34 -6.88 -2.28
N PRO A 104 3.50 -7.04 -0.95
CA PRO A 104 4.09 -8.25 -0.35
C PRO A 104 3.43 -9.55 -0.80
N ALA A 105 2.10 -9.61 -0.86
CA ALA A 105 1.36 -10.78 -1.32
C ALA A 105 1.64 -11.08 -2.80
N GLY A 106 1.58 -10.08 -3.67
CA GLY A 106 1.81 -10.25 -5.11
C GLY A 106 3.25 -10.67 -5.43
N LEU A 107 4.25 -10.04 -4.80
CA LEU A 107 5.66 -10.39 -4.98
C LEU A 107 5.97 -11.82 -4.47
N ALA A 108 5.38 -12.22 -3.33
CA ALA A 108 5.49 -13.59 -2.84
C ALA A 108 4.82 -14.58 -3.81
N ALA A 109 3.60 -14.28 -4.27
CA ALA A 109 2.91 -15.13 -5.25
C ALA A 109 3.73 -15.29 -6.54
N ALA A 110 4.27 -14.18 -7.06
CA ALA A 110 5.10 -14.19 -8.27
C ALA A 110 6.34 -15.08 -8.12
N MET A 111 7.06 -14.90 -7.01
CA MET A 111 8.23 -15.73 -6.72
C MET A 111 7.88 -17.22 -6.64
N TYR A 112 6.82 -17.58 -5.90
CA TYR A 112 6.43 -18.99 -5.75
C TYR A 112 5.92 -19.61 -7.06
N ALA A 113 5.15 -18.86 -7.88
CA ALA A 113 4.70 -19.29 -9.19
C ALA A 113 5.90 -19.55 -10.14
N ALA A 114 6.83 -18.60 -10.21
CA ALA A 114 8.02 -18.73 -11.06
C ALA A 114 8.94 -19.87 -10.60
N ARG A 115 9.08 -20.12 -9.28
CA ARG A 115 9.81 -21.30 -8.75
C ARG A 115 9.15 -22.64 -9.10
N LYS A 116 7.87 -22.64 -9.47
CA LYS A 116 7.15 -23.79 -10.05
C LYS A 116 7.26 -23.84 -11.57
N ASN A 117 8.12 -23.01 -12.17
CA ASN A 117 8.33 -22.89 -13.61
C ASN A 117 7.07 -22.48 -14.38
N LEU A 118 6.17 -21.70 -13.73
CA LEU A 118 5.01 -21.12 -14.37
C LEU A 118 5.39 -19.80 -15.04
N SER A 119 4.92 -19.60 -16.27
CA SER A 119 5.04 -18.31 -16.94
C SER A 119 4.17 -17.29 -16.19
N THR A 120 4.82 -16.28 -15.62
CA THR A 120 4.19 -15.37 -14.63
C THR A 120 4.34 -13.92 -15.05
N ILE A 121 3.25 -13.16 -14.95
CA ILE A 121 3.24 -11.71 -15.11
C ILE A 121 2.63 -11.04 -13.89
N VAL A 122 3.23 -9.93 -13.45
CA VAL A 122 2.70 -9.03 -12.42
C VAL A 122 2.24 -7.74 -13.07
N VAL A 123 0.98 -7.38 -12.86
CA VAL A 123 0.41 -6.09 -13.30
C VAL A 123 0.15 -5.24 -12.07
N THR A 124 0.74 -4.05 -12.01
CA THR A 124 0.67 -3.20 -10.83
C THR A 124 0.92 -1.73 -11.13
N MET A 125 0.27 -0.84 -10.36
CA MET A 125 0.56 0.59 -10.39
C MET A 125 1.94 0.93 -9.83
N ASP A 126 2.36 0.23 -8.77
CA ASP A 126 3.65 0.44 -8.12
C ASP A 126 4.22 -0.85 -7.52
N ILE A 127 5.49 -0.84 -7.19
CA ILE A 127 6.14 -1.92 -6.46
C ILE A 127 6.17 -1.59 -4.96
N GLY A 128 5.63 -2.52 -4.17
CA GLY A 128 5.64 -2.48 -2.71
C GLY A 128 4.28 -2.13 -2.09
N GLY A 129 3.35 -1.51 -2.83
CA GLY A 129 2.05 -1.09 -2.29
C GLY A 129 2.23 -0.21 -1.05
N GLN A 130 1.44 -0.45 0.01
CA GLN A 130 1.52 0.31 1.26
C GLN A 130 2.88 0.17 1.96
N LEU A 131 3.52 -1.01 1.87
CA LEU A 131 4.84 -1.24 2.46
C LEU A 131 5.89 -0.29 1.87
N GLY A 132 5.79 0.04 0.57
CA GLY A 132 6.70 0.99 -0.10
C GLY A 132 6.68 2.41 0.47
N THR A 133 5.67 2.75 1.28
CA THR A 133 5.52 4.06 1.92
C THR A 133 5.61 4.00 3.45
N THR A 134 5.75 2.80 4.03
CA THR A 134 5.92 2.60 5.46
C THR A 134 7.34 2.96 5.86
N ARG A 135 7.49 3.83 6.88
CA ARG A 135 8.80 4.31 7.32
C ARG A 135 9.59 3.19 8.01
N ASP A 136 9.04 2.65 9.06
CA ASP A 136 9.68 1.72 9.98
C ASP A 136 8.84 0.45 10.11
N VAL A 137 9.48 -0.71 10.01
CA VAL A 137 8.87 -2.04 10.16
C VAL A 137 9.68 -2.80 11.19
N ALA A 138 9.10 -3.01 12.39
CA ALA A 138 9.71 -3.72 13.51
C ALA A 138 9.02 -5.07 13.82
N ASN A 139 8.00 -5.44 13.04
CA ASN A 139 7.18 -6.63 13.27
C ASN A 139 7.28 -7.67 12.13
N TYR A 140 8.28 -7.57 11.25
CA TYR A 140 8.55 -8.58 10.23
C TYR A 140 9.68 -9.50 10.70
N PRO A 141 9.43 -10.81 10.94
CA PRO A 141 10.44 -11.74 11.46
C PRO A 141 11.69 -11.76 10.60
N GLY A 142 12.85 -11.71 11.26
CA GLY A 142 14.16 -11.67 10.62
C GLY A 142 14.82 -10.29 10.61
N TYR A 143 14.10 -9.25 11.02
CA TYR A 143 14.60 -7.88 11.20
C TYR A 143 14.12 -7.31 12.53
N GLU A 144 15.04 -6.73 13.31
CA GLU A 144 14.66 -5.93 14.49
C GLU A 144 13.98 -4.63 14.04
N LEU A 145 14.53 -3.99 13.01
CA LEU A 145 13.99 -2.80 12.36
C LEU A 145 14.48 -2.75 10.91
N ILE A 146 13.57 -2.47 9.98
CA ILE A 146 13.88 -2.24 8.57
C ILE A 146 12.93 -1.19 8.00
N SER A 147 13.38 -0.36 7.06
CA SER A 147 12.45 0.53 6.35
C SER A 147 11.54 -0.26 5.39
N GLY A 148 10.29 0.19 5.23
CA GLY A 148 9.39 -0.44 4.26
C GLY A 148 9.97 -0.50 2.84
N PRO A 149 10.53 0.58 2.28
CA PRO A 149 11.21 0.55 0.98
C PRO A 149 12.34 -0.46 0.87
N ASP A 150 13.16 -0.63 1.93
CA ASP A 150 14.25 -1.61 1.92
C ASP A 150 13.72 -3.04 1.94
N LEU A 151 12.67 -3.29 2.72
CA LEU A 151 12.01 -4.60 2.75
C LEU A 151 11.36 -4.93 1.39
N VAL A 152 10.68 -3.96 0.77
CA VAL A 152 10.18 -4.09 -0.60
C VAL A 152 11.29 -4.43 -1.58
N GLN A 153 12.43 -3.73 -1.48
CA GLN A 153 13.57 -3.98 -2.37
C GLN A 153 14.09 -5.41 -2.23
N LYS A 154 14.07 -5.98 -1.01
CA LYS A 154 14.46 -7.38 -0.79
C LYS A 154 13.49 -8.35 -1.44
N PHE A 155 12.17 -8.17 -1.27
CA PHE A 155 11.15 -8.99 -1.93
C PHE A 155 11.25 -8.91 -3.44
N PHE A 156 11.35 -7.68 -3.95
CA PHE A 156 11.44 -7.42 -5.39
C PHE A 156 12.70 -8.04 -6.01
N SER A 157 13.88 -7.81 -5.40
CA SER A 157 15.14 -8.36 -5.90
C SER A 157 15.13 -9.90 -5.90
N GLN A 158 14.49 -10.52 -4.91
CA GLN A 158 14.37 -11.96 -4.85
C GLN A 158 13.42 -12.49 -5.94
N ALA A 159 12.27 -11.85 -6.15
CA ALA A 159 11.32 -12.22 -7.20
C ALA A 159 11.93 -12.06 -8.60
N SER A 160 12.66 -10.96 -8.83
CA SER A 160 13.26 -10.64 -10.13
C SER A 160 14.31 -11.66 -10.62
N GLN A 161 14.87 -12.50 -9.73
CA GLN A 161 15.82 -13.57 -10.11
C GLN A 161 15.19 -14.66 -10.98
N TYR A 162 13.86 -14.74 -11.05
CA TYR A 162 13.14 -15.81 -11.72
C TYR A 162 12.53 -15.43 -13.08
N GLY A 163 12.91 -14.31 -13.65
CA GLY A 163 12.44 -13.90 -14.99
C GLY A 163 10.95 -13.60 -15.06
N ILE A 164 10.38 -13.09 -13.98
CA ILE A 164 8.97 -12.67 -13.90
C ILE A 164 8.75 -11.42 -14.75
N GLU A 165 7.79 -11.47 -15.65
CA GLU A 165 7.39 -10.31 -16.44
C GLU A 165 6.57 -9.33 -15.57
N GLN A 166 6.75 -8.02 -15.79
CA GLN A 166 6.16 -6.99 -14.94
C GLN A 166 5.64 -5.82 -15.77
N LEU A 167 4.38 -5.48 -15.60
CA LEU A 167 3.77 -4.26 -16.08
C LEU A 167 3.58 -3.30 -14.90
N ILE A 168 4.55 -2.40 -14.71
CA ILE A 168 4.54 -1.42 -13.63
C ILE A 168 3.99 -0.10 -14.19
N GLY A 169 3.13 0.57 -13.43
CA GLY A 169 2.41 1.78 -13.84
C GLY A 169 1.11 1.48 -14.58
N GLU A 170 0.67 0.22 -14.58
CA GLU A 170 -0.57 -0.22 -15.22
C GLU A 170 -1.66 -0.50 -14.18
N GLN A 171 -2.83 0.03 -14.43
CA GLN A 171 -4.03 -0.25 -13.64
C GLN A 171 -4.90 -1.30 -14.35
N VAL A 172 -5.30 -2.33 -13.59
CA VAL A 172 -6.34 -3.26 -14.02
C VAL A 172 -7.69 -2.61 -13.75
N VAL A 173 -8.49 -2.43 -14.79
CA VAL A 173 -9.82 -1.78 -14.73
C VAL A 173 -10.96 -2.78 -14.84
N GLY A 174 -10.68 -4.00 -15.31
CA GLY A 174 -11.65 -5.07 -15.42
C GLY A 174 -11.01 -6.44 -15.53
N VAL A 175 -11.79 -7.47 -15.25
CA VAL A 175 -11.41 -8.87 -15.45
C VAL A 175 -12.59 -9.61 -16.05
N ARG A 176 -12.36 -10.34 -17.14
CA ARG A 176 -13.36 -11.22 -17.75
C ARG A 176 -12.84 -12.64 -17.90
N ILE A 177 -13.77 -13.58 -18.01
CA ILE A 177 -13.45 -14.96 -18.36
C ILE A 177 -13.67 -15.15 -19.85
N ASP A 178 -12.67 -15.68 -20.55
CA ASP A 178 -12.74 -16.05 -21.95
C ASP A 178 -12.36 -17.52 -22.10
N GLY A 179 -13.38 -18.36 -22.24
CA GLY A 179 -13.22 -19.81 -22.21
C GLY A 179 -12.61 -20.30 -20.89
N ARG A 180 -11.36 -20.76 -20.96
CA ARG A 180 -10.59 -21.17 -19.76
C ARG A 180 -9.64 -20.10 -19.25
N SER A 181 -9.47 -19.00 -20.00
CA SER A 181 -8.54 -17.92 -19.67
C SER A 181 -9.22 -16.85 -18.83
N LYS A 182 -8.43 -16.14 -18.03
CA LYS A 182 -8.76 -14.92 -17.31
C LYS A 182 -8.06 -13.80 -18.03
N VAL A 183 -8.81 -12.81 -18.47
CA VAL A 183 -8.29 -11.68 -19.24
C VAL A 183 -8.39 -10.44 -18.38
N LEU A 184 -7.25 -9.83 -18.09
CA LEU A 184 -7.15 -8.54 -17.42
C LEU A 184 -7.30 -7.44 -18.45
N GLU A 185 -8.19 -6.51 -18.22
CA GLU A 185 -8.37 -5.30 -19.00
C GLU A 185 -7.61 -4.16 -18.33
N LEU A 186 -6.69 -3.52 -19.07
CA LEU A 186 -5.82 -2.49 -18.54
C LEU A 186 -6.31 -1.09 -18.93
N GLU A 187 -6.01 -0.09 -18.10
CA GLU A 187 -6.35 1.31 -18.38
C GLU A 187 -5.75 1.79 -19.71
N SER A 188 -4.60 1.27 -20.12
CA SER A 188 -3.95 1.52 -21.42
C SER A 188 -4.65 0.87 -22.61
N LEU A 189 -5.80 0.23 -22.42
CA LEU A 189 -6.55 -0.56 -23.41
C LEU A 189 -5.82 -1.82 -23.91
N ARG A 190 -4.73 -2.23 -23.25
CA ARG A 190 -4.08 -3.52 -23.49
C ARG A 190 -4.79 -4.62 -22.69
N GLU A 191 -4.57 -5.86 -23.10
CA GLU A 191 -5.09 -7.03 -22.40
C GLU A 191 -3.96 -7.98 -22.00
N VAL A 192 -4.13 -8.64 -20.86
CA VAL A 192 -3.26 -9.72 -20.40
C VAL A 192 -4.08 -10.96 -20.16
N ALA A 193 -3.81 -12.02 -20.92
CA ALA A 193 -4.50 -13.30 -20.77
C ALA A 193 -3.65 -14.29 -19.94
N ALA A 194 -4.30 -15.00 -19.01
CA ALA A 194 -3.66 -16.04 -18.21
C ALA A 194 -4.60 -17.22 -17.93
N ARG A 195 -4.04 -18.39 -17.67
CA ARG A 195 -4.79 -19.60 -17.27
C ARG A 195 -5.34 -19.46 -15.86
N THR A 196 -4.59 -18.79 -14.97
CA THR A 196 -4.98 -18.51 -13.59
C THR A 196 -4.72 -17.05 -13.23
N LEU A 197 -5.47 -16.56 -12.25
CA LEU A 197 -5.38 -15.20 -11.73
C LEU A 197 -5.17 -15.22 -10.22
N VAL A 198 -4.22 -14.40 -9.72
CA VAL A 198 -4.07 -14.08 -8.30
C VAL A 198 -4.34 -12.60 -8.10
N ILE A 199 -5.39 -12.28 -7.35
CA ILE A 199 -5.72 -10.90 -6.98
C ILE A 199 -5.02 -10.60 -5.66
N ALA A 200 -4.05 -9.68 -5.70
CA ALA A 200 -3.23 -9.23 -4.56
C ALA A 200 -3.18 -7.70 -4.50
N SER A 201 -4.30 -7.07 -4.82
CA SER A 201 -4.43 -5.62 -5.04
C SER A 201 -4.41 -4.79 -3.75
N GLY A 202 -4.50 -5.44 -2.59
CA GLY A 202 -4.42 -4.80 -1.29
C GLY A 202 -5.61 -3.89 -0.96
N VAL A 203 -5.37 -2.94 -0.05
CA VAL A 203 -6.36 -1.97 0.43
C VAL A 203 -5.81 -0.55 0.36
N GLN A 204 -6.68 0.44 0.43
CA GLN A 204 -6.33 1.84 0.72
C GLN A 204 -6.81 2.22 2.11
N LYS A 205 -6.00 2.95 2.84
CA LYS A 205 -6.39 3.55 4.13
C LYS A 205 -7.37 4.69 3.89
N ARG A 206 -8.36 4.78 4.74
CA ARG A 206 -9.20 5.98 4.79
C ARG A 206 -8.45 7.09 5.50
N HIS A 207 -8.59 8.30 4.98
CA HIS A 207 -7.97 9.49 5.54
C HIS A 207 -9.03 10.40 6.18
N LEU A 208 -8.60 11.18 7.16
CA LEU A 208 -9.45 12.22 7.79
C LEU A 208 -9.61 13.44 6.88
N PHE A 209 -8.64 13.68 6.00
CA PHE A 209 -8.56 14.86 5.12
C PHE A 209 -8.56 16.18 5.88
N ILE A 210 -7.90 16.22 7.02
CA ILE A 210 -7.74 17.42 7.85
C ILE A 210 -6.29 17.93 7.80
N PRO A 211 -6.06 19.24 8.07
CA PRO A 211 -4.72 19.80 8.18
C PRO A 211 -3.86 19.04 9.20
N GLY A 212 -2.57 18.83 8.87
CA GLY A 212 -1.61 18.14 9.71
C GLY A 212 -1.59 16.61 9.53
N GLU A 213 -2.67 15.99 9.01
CA GLU A 213 -2.69 14.53 8.84
C GLU A 213 -1.57 14.03 7.92
N LYS A 214 -1.45 14.62 6.74
CA LYS A 214 -0.46 14.23 5.75
C LYS A 214 0.97 14.62 6.17
N GLU A 215 1.13 15.79 6.72
CA GLU A 215 2.41 16.35 7.15
C GLU A 215 3.03 15.54 8.28
N LEU A 216 2.19 15.01 9.19
CA LEU A 216 2.62 14.27 10.37
C LEU A 216 2.45 12.75 10.23
N ALA A 217 2.09 12.25 9.05
CA ALA A 217 2.04 10.82 8.77
C ALA A 217 3.40 10.14 9.03
N GLY A 218 3.41 9.09 9.87
CA GLY A 218 4.63 8.43 10.36
C GLY A 218 5.45 9.25 11.38
N ARG A 219 4.91 10.38 11.83
CA ARG A 219 5.50 11.24 12.88
C ARG A 219 4.48 11.53 14.00
N GLY A 220 3.73 10.51 14.38
CA GLY A 220 2.66 10.56 15.36
C GLY A 220 1.27 10.30 14.78
N VAL A 221 1.03 10.54 13.47
CA VAL A 221 -0.19 10.07 12.79
C VAL A 221 0.08 8.69 12.20
N VAL A 222 -0.68 7.69 12.66
CA VAL A 222 -0.51 6.27 12.31
C VAL A 222 -1.86 5.63 11.98
N TYR A 223 -1.84 4.48 11.30
CA TYR A 223 -3.03 3.80 10.78
C TYR A 223 -3.07 2.31 11.15
N CYS A 224 -2.27 1.88 12.12
CA CYS A 224 -2.22 0.49 12.57
C CYS A 224 -1.71 0.45 14.01
N SER A 225 -2.58 0.09 14.95
CA SER A 225 -2.22 -0.02 16.38
C SER A 225 -1.21 -1.14 16.63
N THR A 226 -1.44 -2.31 16.04
CA THR A 226 -0.54 -3.47 16.15
C THR A 226 0.87 -3.19 15.59
N CYS A 227 0.97 -2.33 14.53
CA CYS A 227 2.26 -2.03 13.90
C CYS A 227 3.06 -1.02 14.72
N ASP A 228 2.41 0.09 15.10
CA ASP A 228 3.05 1.29 15.62
C ASP A 228 2.83 1.48 17.13
N GLY A 229 1.84 0.77 17.70
CA GLY A 229 1.44 0.92 19.11
C GLY A 229 2.58 0.89 20.12
N PRO A 230 3.55 -0.04 20.03
CA PRO A 230 4.68 -0.09 20.97
C PRO A 230 5.51 1.20 21.04
N LEU A 231 5.51 2.03 19.98
CA LEU A 231 6.24 3.30 19.93
C LEU A 231 5.60 4.38 20.82
N PHE A 232 4.32 4.21 21.19
CA PHE A 232 3.55 5.17 21.99
C PHE A 232 3.43 4.77 23.46
N ARG A 233 4.30 3.87 23.92
CA ARG A 233 4.31 3.43 25.31
C ARG A 233 4.46 4.60 26.29
N GLY A 234 3.47 4.73 27.20
CA GLY A 234 3.43 5.77 28.22
C GLY A 234 3.09 7.17 27.72
N LEU A 235 2.69 7.32 26.47
CA LEU A 235 2.23 8.58 25.85
C LEU A 235 0.70 8.68 25.87
N ASP A 236 0.18 9.89 25.77
CA ASP A 236 -1.25 10.11 25.53
C ASP A 236 -1.54 10.08 24.04
N ILE A 237 -2.59 9.37 23.66
CA ILE A 237 -2.96 9.18 22.25
C ILE A 237 -4.46 9.40 22.01
N ALA A 238 -4.79 9.74 20.78
CA ALA A 238 -6.15 9.69 20.28
C ALA A 238 -6.32 8.50 19.32
N VAL A 239 -7.39 7.73 19.47
CA VAL A 239 -7.86 6.73 18.50
C VAL A 239 -9.11 7.29 17.85
N VAL A 240 -9.07 7.50 16.53
CA VAL A 240 -10.18 8.10 15.78
C VAL A 240 -10.94 7.02 15.03
N GLY A 241 -12.19 6.79 15.40
CA GLY A 241 -13.08 5.78 14.84
C GLY A 241 -14.09 5.30 15.86
N GLY A 242 -15.15 4.63 15.42
CA GLY A 242 -16.21 4.11 16.31
C GLY A 242 -16.60 2.65 16.01
N GLY A 243 -16.01 2.02 15.00
CA GLY A 243 -16.21 0.63 14.62
C GLY A 243 -15.23 -0.33 15.31
N ASP A 244 -15.32 -1.62 14.96
CA ASP A 244 -14.52 -2.70 15.59
C ASP A 244 -13.03 -2.37 15.63
N SER A 245 -12.41 -1.97 14.50
CA SER A 245 -10.98 -1.65 14.46
C SER A 245 -10.57 -0.57 15.47
N ALA A 246 -11.40 0.47 15.66
CA ALA A 246 -11.09 1.53 16.61
C ALA A 246 -11.24 1.06 18.07
N LEU A 247 -12.24 0.21 18.35
CA LEU A 247 -12.45 -0.36 19.69
C LEU A 247 -11.32 -1.33 20.04
N GLU A 248 -10.92 -2.19 19.09
CA GLU A 248 -9.80 -3.13 19.25
C GLU A 248 -8.48 -2.36 19.44
N ALA A 249 -8.22 -1.33 18.63
CA ALA A 249 -7.04 -0.48 18.78
C ALA A 249 -7.01 0.22 20.15
N ALA A 250 -8.15 0.76 20.60
CA ALA A 250 -8.23 1.41 21.91
C ALA A 250 -7.97 0.43 23.07
N LEU A 251 -8.50 -0.81 22.98
CA LEU A 251 -8.25 -1.85 23.97
C LEU A 251 -6.80 -2.34 23.95
N GLU A 252 -6.20 -2.49 22.77
CA GLU A 252 -4.79 -2.83 22.64
C GLU A 252 -3.91 -1.75 23.29
N MET A 253 -4.23 -0.49 23.02
CA MET A 253 -3.47 0.64 23.54
C MET A 253 -3.69 0.95 25.02
N ASP A 254 -4.79 0.49 25.65
CA ASP A 254 -5.05 0.65 27.09
C ASP A 254 -3.92 0.06 27.96
N GLY A 255 -3.27 -1.02 27.48
CA GLY A 255 -2.11 -1.62 28.16
C GLY A 255 -0.75 -1.03 27.78
N ILE A 256 -0.68 -0.11 26.83
CA ILE A 256 0.55 0.42 26.24
C ILE A 256 0.68 1.93 26.49
N ALA A 257 -0.33 2.70 26.10
CA ALA A 257 -0.37 4.15 26.27
C ALA A 257 -0.60 4.55 27.73
N ARG A 258 -0.30 5.80 28.07
CA ARG A 258 -0.66 6.37 29.38
C ARG A 258 -2.16 6.66 29.44
N LYS A 259 -2.72 7.21 28.37
CA LYS A 259 -4.14 7.51 28.20
C LYS A 259 -4.53 7.37 26.74
N VAL A 260 -5.71 6.80 26.51
CA VAL A 260 -6.33 6.65 25.19
C VAL A 260 -7.60 7.49 25.12
N HIS A 261 -7.66 8.41 24.19
CA HIS A 261 -8.88 9.17 23.88
C HIS A 261 -9.55 8.53 22.66
N LEU A 262 -10.54 7.68 22.87
CA LEU A 262 -11.31 7.05 21.80
C LEU A 262 -12.37 8.02 21.29
N MET A 263 -12.14 8.56 20.09
CA MET A 263 -12.96 9.61 19.49
C MET A 263 -13.86 9.05 18.40
N ALA A 264 -15.16 9.16 18.57
CA ALA A 264 -16.16 8.70 17.62
C ALA A 264 -17.05 9.89 17.18
N ARG A 265 -17.16 10.10 15.88
CA ARG A 265 -17.99 11.18 15.29
C ARG A 265 -19.48 11.07 15.64
N GLY A 266 -19.94 9.84 15.91
CA GLY A 266 -21.26 9.52 16.47
C GLY A 266 -21.08 8.74 17.76
N GLY A 267 -21.98 7.76 18.01
CA GLY A 267 -21.77 6.76 19.04
C GLY A 267 -20.80 5.65 18.57
N LEU A 268 -20.42 4.77 19.50
CA LEU A 268 -19.69 3.55 19.14
C LEU A 268 -20.61 2.60 18.36
N THR A 269 -20.09 2.08 17.24
CA THR A 269 -20.84 1.24 16.29
C THR A 269 -20.26 -0.17 16.15
N GLY A 270 -19.14 -0.45 16.81
CA GLY A 270 -18.51 -1.76 16.84
C GLY A 270 -19.31 -2.80 17.64
N ASP A 271 -18.83 -4.04 17.66
CA ASP A 271 -19.45 -5.16 18.36
C ASP A 271 -19.73 -4.82 19.83
N ARG A 272 -20.88 -5.30 20.33
CA ARG A 272 -21.32 -5.01 21.70
C ARG A 272 -20.33 -5.51 22.75
N VAL A 273 -19.71 -6.65 22.52
CA VAL A 273 -18.70 -7.20 23.42
C VAL A 273 -17.48 -6.27 23.55
N LEU A 274 -17.07 -5.65 22.44
CA LEU A 274 -15.98 -4.67 22.45
C LEU A 274 -16.39 -3.38 23.17
N GLN A 275 -17.62 -2.90 22.93
CA GLN A 275 -18.15 -1.73 23.65
C GLN A 275 -18.20 -1.95 25.16
N ASP A 276 -18.65 -3.14 25.61
CA ASP A 276 -18.72 -3.47 27.02
C ASP A 276 -17.31 -3.55 27.67
N LYS A 277 -16.29 -4.02 26.93
CA LYS A 277 -14.88 -3.97 27.36
C LYS A 277 -14.36 -2.54 27.45
N ILE A 278 -14.63 -1.71 26.45
CA ILE A 278 -14.24 -0.26 26.44
C ILE A 278 -14.83 0.45 27.67
N ALA A 279 -16.10 0.20 28.02
CA ALA A 279 -16.76 0.81 29.16
C ALA A 279 -16.08 0.51 30.51
N THR A 280 -15.27 -0.54 30.57
CA THR A 280 -14.53 -0.97 31.78
C THR A 280 -13.02 -0.78 31.66
N ALA A 281 -12.51 -0.31 30.53
CA ALA A 281 -11.09 -0.09 30.29
C ALA A 281 -10.60 1.17 31.03
N PRO A 282 -9.69 1.06 32.02
CA PRO A 282 -9.38 2.16 32.94
C PRO A 282 -8.58 3.30 32.28
N GLY A 283 -7.81 3.03 31.23
CA GLY A 283 -7.00 4.00 30.50
C GLY A 283 -7.72 4.62 29.30
N VAL A 284 -8.96 4.19 28.99
CA VAL A 284 -9.70 4.66 27.82
C VAL A 284 -10.77 5.67 28.21
N GLU A 285 -10.70 6.86 27.64
CA GLU A 285 -11.75 7.88 27.69
C GLU A 285 -12.50 7.93 26.37
N VAL A 286 -13.81 7.72 26.39
CA VAL A 286 -14.64 7.77 25.18
C VAL A 286 -15.14 9.19 24.96
N LEU A 287 -14.78 9.77 23.82
CA LEU A 287 -15.24 11.06 23.31
C LEU A 287 -16.25 10.81 22.18
N ALA A 288 -17.49 10.43 22.58
CA ALA A 288 -18.58 10.30 21.64
C ALA A 288 -19.01 11.66 21.10
N HIS A 289 -19.52 11.73 19.88
CA HIS A 289 -19.91 12.97 19.18
C HIS A 289 -18.76 13.98 19.00
N HIS A 290 -17.52 13.49 18.99
CA HIS A 290 -16.35 14.32 18.76
C HIS A 290 -15.66 13.92 17.44
N GLU A 291 -15.08 14.92 16.75
CA GLU A 291 -14.30 14.67 15.55
C GLU A 291 -13.03 15.53 15.53
N PRO A 292 -11.91 15.00 14.98
CA PRO A 292 -10.69 15.75 14.81
C PRO A 292 -10.86 16.79 13.69
N VAL A 293 -10.31 17.98 13.89
CA VAL A 293 -10.38 19.09 12.93
C VAL A 293 -9.02 19.44 12.36
N GLU A 294 -7.98 19.41 13.19
CA GLU A 294 -6.62 19.75 12.79
C GLU A 294 -5.63 19.08 13.74
N ILE A 295 -4.53 18.53 13.18
CA ILE A 295 -3.45 17.91 13.93
C ILE A 295 -2.27 18.87 13.93
N HIS A 296 -1.70 19.16 15.10
CA HIS A 296 -0.63 20.13 15.28
C HIS A 296 0.67 19.47 15.70
N GLY A 297 1.79 20.05 15.27
CA GLY A 297 3.14 19.67 15.61
C GLY A 297 4.13 20.08 14.54
N ALA A 298 5.37 20.27 14.92
CA ALA A 298 6.45 20.61 13.98
C ALA A 298 7.14 19.35 13.45
N ASP A 299 7.80 18.59 14.33
CA ASP A 299 8.52 17.37 13.99
C ASP A 299 7.71 16.11 14.27
N ALA A 300 6.78 16.16 15.20
CA ALA A 300 5.87 15.10 15.58
C ALA A 300 4.55 15.70 16.08
N VAL A 301 3.54 14.84 16.29
CA VAL A 301 2.24 15.28 16.87
C VAL A 301 2.45 15.81 18.28
N GLU A 302 1.89 16.99 18.55
CA GLU A 302 1.93 17.67 19.85
C GLU A 302 0.54 17.85 20.45
N ASP A 303 -0.44 18.20 19.63
CA ASP A 303 -1.85 18.32 20.02
C ASP A 303 -2.81 18.10 18.83
N LEU A 304 -4.08 17.91 19.14
CA LEU A 304 -5.17 17.71 18.21
C LEU A 304 -6.30 18.71 18.53
N THR A 305 -6.72 19.50 17.57
CA THR A 305 -7.97 20.28 17.68
C THR A 305 -9.16 19.34 17.46
N VAL A 306 -10.07 19.32 18.42
CA VAL A 306 -11.25 18.45 18.46
C VAL A 306 -12.50 19.30 18.47
N LEU A 307 -13.49 18.96 17.66
CA LEU A 307 -14.83 19.54 17.64
C LEU A 307 -15.79 18.65 18.44
N ASP A 308 -16.41 19.20 19.46
CA ASP A 308 -17.62 18.65 20.07
C ASP A 308 -18.82 18.99 19.18
N ARG A 309 -19.47 18.00 18.60
CA ARG A 309 -20.57 18.15 17.65
C ARG A 309 -21.90 18.50 18.31
N ASP A 310 -22.05 18.23 19.60
CA ASP A 310 -23.27 18.54 20.34
C ASP A 310 -23.30 20.01 20.72
N THR A 311 -22.16 20.59 21.08
CA THR A 311 -22.04 22.00 21.47
C THR A 311 -21.56 22.91 20.36
N GLY A 312 -20.92 22.38 19.32
CA GLY A 312 -20.28 23.12 18.25
C GLY A 312 -18.98 23.83 18.69
N THR A 313 -18.45 23.51 19.86
CA THR A 313 -17.22 24.10 20.38
C THR A 313 -15.98 23.27 20.02
N THR A 314 -14.85 23.96 19.87
CA THR A 314 -13.56 23.29 19.65
C THR A 314 -12.67 23.40 20.88
N ALA A 315 -11.87 22.35 21.13
CA ALA A 315 -10.88 22.33 22.19
C ALA A 315 -9.58 21.69 21.70
N LYS A 316 -8.46 22.02 22.34
CA LYS A 316 -7.19 21.33 22.10
C LYS A 316 -7.05 20.16 23.04
N LEU A 317 -6.67 19.02 22.48
CA LEU A 317 -6.37 17.78 23.18
C LEU A 317 -4.87 17.49 23.03
N ALA A 318 -4.14 17.55 24.13
CA ALA A 318 -2.71 17.26 24.15
C ALA A 318 -2.49 15.75 23.97
N VAL A 319 -1.97 15.35 22.83
CA VAL A 319 -1.66 13.95 22.49
C VAL A 319 -0.40 13.88 21.65
N GLN A 320 0.35 12.80 21.77
CA GLN A 320 1.58 12.55 21.01
C GLN A 320 1.37 11.54 19.87
N GLY A 321 0.15 10.98 19.77
CA GLY A 321 -0.22 10.05 18.71
C GLY A 321 -1.68 10.17 18.30
N VAL A 322 -1.94 10.03 17.00
CA VAL A 322 -3.29 9.96 16.43
C VAL A 322 -3.38 8.70 15.58
N PHE A 323 -4.13 7.72 16.06
CA PHE A 323 -4.42 6.45 15.39
C PHE A 323 -5.70 6.60 14.57
N VAL A 324 -5.57 6.54 13.26
CA VAL A 324 -6.70 6.75 12.33
C VAL A 324 -7.30 5.39 11.98
N GLU A 325 -8.37 5.01 12.70
CA GLU A 325 -9.04 3.71 12.62
C GLU A 325 -10.48 3.86 12.06
N ILE A 326 -10.59 4.53 10.91
CA ILE A 326 -11.87 4.80 10.23
C ILE A 326 -12.16 3.86 9.08
N GLY A 327 -11.41 2.75 9.01
CA GLY A 327 -11.59 1.65 8.07
C GLY A 327 -10.67 1.70 6.85
N LEU A 328 -10.80 0.66 6.04
CA LEU A 328 -10.02 0.42 4.84
C LEU A 328 -10.94 0.32 3.63
N PHE A 329 -10.41 0.61 2.43
CA PHE A 329 -11.05 0.35 1.14
C PHE A 329 -10.28 -0.75 0.41
N PRO A 330 -10.84 -1.94 0.24
CA PRO A 330 -10.23 -2.95 -0.62
C PRO A 330 -10.17 -2.47 -2.08
N ASN A 331 -9.03 -2.71 -2.73
CA ASN A 331 -8.82 -2.38 -4.14
C ASN A 331 -9.40 -3.48 -5.03
N THR A 332 -10.71 -3.74 -4.93
CA THR A 332 -11.39 -4.87 -5.55
C THR A 332 -12.40 -4.47 -6.61
N ALA A 333 -12.61 -3.16 -6.84
CA ALA A 333 -13.64 -2.62 -7.72
C ALA A 333 -13.62 -3.23 -9.13
N PHE A 334 -12.43 -3.54 -9.68
CA PHE A 334 -12.25 -4.13 -11.01
C PHE A 334 -12.70 -5.61 -11.10
N ALA A 335 -12.96 -6.27 -9.97
CA ALA A 335 -13.25 -7.70 -9.90
C ALA A 335 -14.61 -8.02 -9.24
N LEU A 336 -15.44 -7.01 -8.89
CA LEU A 336 -16.71 -7.20 -8.17
C LEU A 336 -17.71 -8.07 -8.94
N ASP A 337 -17.69 -8.00 -10.27
CA ASP A 337 -18.59 -8.84 -11.12
C ASP A 337 -18.04 -10.26 -11.29
N LEU A 338 -16.81 -10.52 -10.84
CA LEU A 338 -16.17 -11.82 -11.02
C LEU A 338 -16.15 -12.67 -9.74
N VAL A 339 -15.88 -12.05 -8.58
CA VAL A 339 -15.66 -12.77 -7.32
C VAL A 339 -16.62 -12.31 -6.22
N ASP A 340 -16.96 -13.23 -5.31
CA ASP A 340 -17.76 -12.89 -4.15
C ASP A 340 -16.98 -11.99 -3.18
N THR A 341 -17.66 -10.97 -2.65
CA THR A 341 -17.11 -10.08 -1.63
C THR A 341 -18.03 -10.01 -0.41
N ASN A 342 -17.43 -9.72 0.74
CA ASN A 342 -18.19 -9.43 1.94
C ASN A 342 -18.75 -7.97 1.93
N LYS A 343 -19.45 -7.59 3.00
CA LYS A 343 -20.05 -6.24 3.13
C LYS A 343 -19.02 -5.10 3.14
N ARG A 344 -17.74 -5.41 3.40
CA ARG A 344 -16.63 -4.45 3.38
C ARG A 344 -15.99 -4.33 2.00
N GLY A 345 -16.44 -5.14 1.02
CA GLY A 345 -15.84 -5.22 -0.33
C GLY A 345 -14.58 -6.09 -0.39
N GLU A 346 -14.28 -6.85 0.67
CA GLU A 346 -13.14 -7.78 0.73
C GLU A 346 -13.51 -9.08 0.01
N ILE A 347 -12.58 -9.63 -0.79
CA ILE A 347 -12.79 -10.88 -1.53
C ILE A 347 -12.87 -12.06 -0.56
N VAL A 348 -13.93 -12.84 -0.66
CA VAL A 348 -14.11 -14.04 0.15
C VAL A 348 -13.21 -15.16 -0.36
N VAL A 349 -12.38 -15.72 0.53
CA VAL A 349 -11.44 -16.80 0.20
C VAL A 349 -11.50 -17.96 1.20
N ASP A 350 -11.15 -19.15 0.73
CA ASP A 350 -10.94 -20.30 1.60
C ASP A 350 -9.51 -20.30 2.23
N SER A 351 -9.23 -21.27 3.09
CA SER A 351 -7.91 -21.43 3.75
C SER A 351 -6.74 -21.62 2.77
N ARG A 352 -7.01 -21.85 1.48
CA ARG A 352 -6.03 -22.00 0.41
C ARG A 352 -6.00 -20.81 -0.53
N CYS A 353 -6.60 -19.69 -0.13
CA CYS A 353 -6.71 -18.46 -0.93
C CYS A 353 -7.48 -18.64 -2.25
N ARG A 354 -8.40 -19.64 -2.33
CA ARG A 354 -9.27 -19.83 -3.49
C ARG A 354 -10.52 -19.00 -3.34
N THR A 355 -10.92 -18.33 -4.42
CA THR A 355 -12.23 -17.69 -4.53
C THR A 355 -13.30 -18.71 -4.96
N GLY A 356 -14.57 -18.29 -5.04
CA GLY A 356 -15.64 -19.11 -5.64
C GLY A 356 -15.46 -19.40 -7.12
N VAL A 357 -14.53 -18.73 -7.80
CA VAL A 357 -14.29 -18.83 -9.24
C VAL A 357 -13.09 -19.71 -9.55
N ARG A 358 -13.29 -20.73 -10.37
CA ARG A 358 -12.23 -21.70 -10.73
C ARG A 358 -11.04 -21.02 -11.41
N GLY A 359 -9.85 -21.23 -10.85
CA GLY A 359 -8.59 -20.66 -11.35
C GLY A 359 -8.40 -19.20 -11.02
N VAL A 360 -9.23 -18.64 -10.13
CA VAL A 360 -9.06 -17.31 -9.55
C VAL A 360 -8.79 -17.45 -8.05
N PHE A 361 -7.74 -16.80 -7.59
CA PHE A 361 -7.24 -16.80 -6.22
C PHE A 361 -7.11 -15.36 -5.76
N ALA A 362 -7.17 -15.13 -4.44
CA ALA A 362 -6.88 -13.81 -3.88
C ALA A 362 -6.05 -13.94 -2.61
N ALA A 363 -5.21 -12.93 -2.32
CA ALA A 363 -4.27 -12.96 -1.21
C ALA A 363 -3.96 -11.56 -0.67
N GLY A 364 -3.68 -11.48 0.61
CA GLY A 364 -3.32 -10.25 1.31
C GLY A 364 -4.55 -9.41 1.65
N ASP A 365 -4.32 -8.15 1.92
CA ASP A 365 -5.28 -7.26 2.58
C ASP A 365 -6.59 -7.06 1.81
N CYS A 366 -6.65 -7.35 0.50
CA CYS A 366 -7.87 -7.28 -0.28
C CYS A 366 -8.87 -8.43 -0.01
N THR A 367 -8.47 -9.46 0.74
CA THR A 367 -9.30 -10.62 1.11
C THR A 367 -10.02 -10.42 2.44
N ASP A 368 -10.92 -11.32 2.78
CA ASP A 368 -11.64 -11.34 4.06
C ASP A 368 -10.82 -11.90 5.25
N THR A 369 -9.52 -12.15 5.04
CA THR A 369 -8.59 -12.48 6.11
C THR A 369 -8.57 -11.37 7.15
N HIS A 370 -8.78 -11.73 8.43
CA HIS A 370 -8.99 -10.79 9.53
C HIS A 370 -7.77 -9.90 9.76
N ASP A 371 -6.59 -10.51 9.88
CA ASP A 371 -5.37 -9.79 10.25
C ASP A 371 -4.63 -9.26 9.01
N LYS A 372 -4.53 -7.94 8.89
CA LYS A 372 -3.86 -7.28 7.77
C LYS A 372 -2.40 -6.99 8.15
N GLN A 373 -1.52 -7.98 7.95
CA GLN A 373 -0.09 -7.89 8.30
C GLN A 373 0.79 -8.28 7.12
N ILE A 374 1.99 -7.69 7.03
CA ILE A 374 2.95 -7.97 5.95
C ILE A 374 3.27 -9.47 5.87
N VAL A 375 3.55 -10.10 7.00
CA VAL A 375 3.93 -11.52 7.07
C VAL A 375 2.77 -12.45 6.66
N ILE A 376 1.53 -12.08 7.00
CA ILE A 376 0.32 -12.81 6.60
C ILE A 376 0.11 -12.68 5.11
N SER A 377 0.19 -11.47 4.56
CA SER A 377 0.09 -11.20 3.13
C SER A 377 1.13 -11.99 2.33
N VAL A 378 2.39 -12.05 2.80
CA VAL A 378 3.46 -12.88 2.18
C VAL A 378 3.07 -14.36 2.19
N GLY A 379 2.60 -14.87 3.33
CA GLY A 379 2.17 -16.27 3.47
C GLY A 379 0.99 -16.62 2.57
N GLU A 380 0.02 -15.72 2.46
CA GLU A 380 -1.14 -15.90 1.58
C GLU A 380 -0.76 -15.84 0.10
N GLY A 381 0.10 -14.91 -0.30
CA GLY A 381 0.62 -14.88 -1.66
C GLY A 381 1.29 -16.18 -2.07
N ALA A 382 2.10 -16.76 -1.18
CA ALA A 382 2.71 -18.08 -1.39
C ALA A 382 1.66 -19.19 -1.51
N LYS A 383 0.63 -19.20 -0.64
CA LYS A 383 -0.47 -20.17 -0.69
C LYS A 383 -1.27 -20.06 -1.99
N ALA A 384 -1.61 -18.85 -2.41
CA ALA A 384 -2.34 -18.61 -3.66
C ALA A 384 -1.58 -19.15 -4.88
N ALA A 385 -0.27 -18.89 -4.97
CA ALA A 385 0.56 -19.40 -6.07
C ALA A 385 0.64 -20.93 -6.06
N LEU A 386 0.78 -21.56 -4.89
CA LEU A 386 0.80 -23.02 -4.77
C LEU A 386 -0.55 -23.63 -5.15
N ALA A 387 -1.66 -22.99 -4.77
CA ALA A 387 -3.00 -23.43 -5.15
C ALA A 387 -3.24 -23.26 -6.67
N ALA A 388 -2.73 -22.18 -7.28
CA ALA A 388 -2.76 -21.98 -8.72
C ALA A 388 -1.97 -23.06 -9.47
N PHE A 389 -0.79 -23.44 -8.97
CA PHE A 389 -0.02 -24.53 -9.54
C PHE A 389 -0.78 -25.87 -9.50
N GLU A 390 -1.36 -26.24 -8.34
CA GLU A 390 -2.16 -27.45 -8.21
C GLU A 390 -3.37 -27.45 -9.17
N TYR A 391 -4.04 -26.32 -9.30
CA TYR A 391 -5.15 -26.16 -10.25
C TYR A 391 -4.70 -26.42 -11.70
N LEU A 392 -3.55 -25.88 -12.10
CA LEU A 392 -3.02 -26.07 -13.45
C LEU A 392 -2.61 -27.52 -13.72
N VAL A 393 -1.98 -28.19 -12.75
CA VAL A 393 -1.60 -29.61 -12.85
C VAL A 393 -2.83 -30.53 -12.94
N ALA A 394 -3.89 -30.23 -12.22
CA ALA A 394 -5.14 -31.01 -12.25
C ALA A 394 -5.93 -30.86 -13.56
N GLN A 395 -5.56 -29.94 -14.45
CA GLN A 395 -6.20 -29.72 -15.75
C GLN A 395 -5.47 -30.42 -16.92
N VAL A 396 -4.35 -31.01 -16.67
CA VAL A 396 -3.61 -31.85 -17.61
C VAL A 396 -4.14 -33.28 -17.54
#